data_50206a6b8830cb3be412306ab673c813
#
_entry.id   50206a6b8830cb3be412306ab673c813
#
_cell.length_a   1.000
_cell.length_b   1.000
_cell.length_c   1.000
_cell.angle_alpha   90.00
_cell.angle_beta   90.00
_cell.angle_gamma   90.00
#
_symmetry.space_group_name_H-M   'P 1'
#
loop_
_entity.id
_entity.type
_entity.pdbx_description
1 polymer ?
#
loop_
_entity_poly.entity_id
_entity_poly.type
_entity_poly.pdbx_seq_one_letter_code
_entity_poly.pdbx_strand_id
1 'polypeptide(L)'
;VVRFANEAAVQQFPDTRPGDLLTLTFRSPQLSDALREAADGTPGLVQYRERGDSARILKVEIDTVRRPGHKSGFLLVTLFDVSEQMALAKMRADFVANASHELRTPLTSLTGFVETLLGPARDDPEASENFLKIMLGQAERMRRLIDDLLSLSRLEMRAHHQPTDIIDIVPVLRLVCEALAPVARENGIVINADLPEQPLRVPGDADELTQVFENLIENGLKYGKSGGKLDIDVHRRTAAGLPVVAIAVRDYGPGIAEEHLPRLTERFYRVNVASSREKGGTGLGLAIVKHILNRHRAEMKITSKLGVGSTFSVIFDELVTAI
;
A
#
# COMPACT_ATOMS: atom_id res chain seq x y z
N VAL A 1 31.93 -10.14 -28.83
CA VAL A 1 32.06 -8.71 -29.19
C VAL A 1 30.72 -8.22 -29.73
N VAL A 2 30.28 -7.04 -29.30
CA VAL A 2 29.09 -6.37 -29.84
C VAL A 2 29.35 -6.00 -31.31
N ARG A 3 28.50 -6.42 -32.20
CA ARG A 3 28.60 -6.03 -33.64
C ARG A 3 27.62 -4.93 -33.99
N PHE A 4 26.47 -4.97 -33.38
CA PHE A 4 25.37 -4.01 -33.59
C PHE A 4 24.56 -3.84 -32.29
N ALA A 5 24.14 -2.64 -32.02
CA ALA A 5 23.18 -2.31 -31.01
C ALA A 5 22.10 -1.41 -31.62
N ASN A 6 20.83 -1.71 -31.37
CA ASN A 6 19.74 -0.85 -31.83
C ASN A 6 19.67 0.44 -31.00
N GLU A 7 18.88 1.39 -31.45
CA GLU A 7 18.77 2.71 -30.83
C GLU A 7 18.35 2.63 -29.33
N ALA A 8 17.40 1.76 -29.01
CA ALA A 8 16.96 1.54 -27.65
C ALA A 8 18.08 1.00 -26.72
N ALA A 9 18.92 0.05 -27.24
CA ALA A 9 20.06 -0.46 -26.49
C ALA A 9 21.12 0.61 -26.29
N VAL A 10 21.38 1.47 -27.27
CA VAL A 10 22.34 2.59 -27.17
C VAL A 10 21.84 3.64 -26.16
N GLN A 11 20.52 3.95 -26.16
CA GLN A 11 19.94 4.89 -25.19
C GLN A 11 20.03 4.37 -23.76
N GLN A 12 19.79 3.07 -23.59
CA GLN A 12 19.83 2.46 -22.23
C GLN A 12 21.26 2.16 -21.74
N PHE A 13 22.19 1.87 -22.65
CA PHE A 13 23.58 1.53 -22.36
C PHE A 13 24.54 2.36 -23.24
N PRO A 14 24.66 3.67 -22.98
CA PRO A 14 25.40 4.60 -23.84
C PRO A 14 26.89 4.29 -23.94
N ASP A 15 27.43 3.57 -22.97
CA ASP A 15 28.84 3.15 -22.95
C ASP A 15 29.10 1.88 -23.78
N THR A 16 28.07 1.26 -24.39
CA THR A 16 28.21 0.04 -25.19
C THR A 16 28.37 0.40 -26.67
N ARG A 17 29.55 0.16 -27.21
CA ARG A 17 29.88 0.45 -28.63
C ARG A 17 30.14 -0.82 -29.45
N PRO A 18 29.91 -0.79 -30.76
CA PRO A 18 30.40 -1.85 -31.62
C PRO A 18 31.91 -2.07 -31.42
N GLY A 19 32.32 -3.30 -31.17
CA GLY A 19 33.68 -3.67 -30.81
C GLY A 19 33.89 -4.03 -29.37
N ASP A 20 33.02 -3.60 -28.45
CA ASP A 20 33.14 -3.85 -27.01
C ASP A 20 32.78 -5.32 -26.67
N LEU A 21 33.32 -5.78 -25.55
CA LEU A 21 32.93 -7.07 -24.97
C LEU A 21 31.68 -6.87 -24.13
N LEU A 22 30.57 -7.49 -24.48
CA LEU A 22 29.28 -7.41 -23.73
C LEU A 22 29.46 -7.81 -22.27
N THR A 23 30.37 -8.73 -21.95
CA THR A 23 30.70 -9.17 -20.59
C THR A 23 31.38 -8.09 -19.73
N LEU A 24 31.93 -7.04 -20.32
CA LEU A 24 32.49 -5.90 -19.60
C LEU A 24 31.40 -4.89 -19.22
N THR A 25 30.39 -4.73 -20.09
CA THR A 25 29.20 -3.90 -19.80
C THR A 25 28.34 -4.56 -18.72
N PHE A 26 28.03 -5.83 -18.89
CA PHE A 26 27.23 -6.62 -17.95
C PHE A 26 28.14 -7.55 -17.14
N ARG A 27 28.68 -7.08 -16.04
CA ARG A 27 29.60 -7.84 -15.19
C ARG A 27 28.86 -8.90 -14.36
N SER A 28 28.34 -9.94 -15.05
CA SER A 28 27.60 -11.05 -14.47
C SER A 28 28.22 -12.38 -14.91
N PRO A 29 28.68 -13.23 -13.99
CA PRO A 29 29.14 -14.58 -14.31
C PRO A 29 28.06 -15.41 -15.03
N GLN A 30 26.80 -15.32 -14.53
CA GLN A 30 25.66 -16.04 -15.12
C GLN A 30 25.41 -15.65 -16.57
N LEU A 31 25.52 -14.36 -16.91
CA LEU A 31 25.39 -13.91 -18.29
C LEU A 31 26.56 -14.39 -19.17
N SER A 32 27.78 -14.42 -18.60
CA SER A 32 28.96 -14.89 -19.33
C SER A 32 28.86 -16.38 -19.66
N ASP A 33 28.33 -17.18 -18.74
CA ASP A 33 28.09 -18.61 -18.94
C ASP A 33 26.99 -18.86 -19.98
N ALA A 34 25.85 -18.13 -19.85
CA ALA A 34 24.75 -18.20 -20.80
C ALA A 34 25.18 -17.78 -22.24
N LEU A 35 26.04 -16.77 -22.39
CA LEU A 35 26.62 -16.40 -23.70
C LEU A 35 27.50 -17.50 -24.29
N ARG A 36 28.22 -18.25 -23.45
CA ARG A 36 29.06 -19.38 -23.90
C ARG A 36 28.17 -20.54 -24.34
N GLU A 37 27.19 -20.91 -23.52
CA GLU A 37 26.22 -21.98 -23.85
C GLU A 37 25.43 -21.67 -25.14
N ALA A 38 25.02 -20.40 -25.30
CA ALA A 38 24.36 -19.96 -26.52
C ALA A 38 25.26 -20.03 -27.76
N ALA A 39 26.59 -19.82 -27.63
CA ALA A 39 27.54 -19.98 -28.72
C ALA A 39 27.62 -21.44 -29.18
N ASP A 40 27.42 -22.41 -28.28
CA ASP A 40 27.34 -23.84 -28.56
C ASP A 40 25.97 -24.29 -29.11
N GLY A 41 25.00 -23.38 -29.15
CA GLY A 41 23.68 -23.57 -29.75
C GLY A 41 22.52 -23.77 -28.73
N THR A 42 22.77 -23.62 -27.45
CA THR A 42 21.74 -23.71 -26.40
C THR A 42 21.23 -22.32 -26.06
N PRO A 43 19.93 -21.96 -26.32
CA PRO A 43 19.41 -20.67 -25.98
C PRO A 43 19.57 -20.34 -24.48
N GLY A 44 19.94 -19.10 -24.15
CA GLY A 44 20.17 -18.65 -22.81
C GLY A 44 19.04 -17.71 -22.31
N LEU A 45 18.66 -17.86 -21.06
CA LEU A 45 17.75 -16.95 -20.36
C LEU A 45 18.33 -16.60 -19.00
N VAL A 46 18.63 -15.32 -18.78
CA VAL A 46 19.26 -14.85 -17.53
C VAL A 46 18.54 -13.61 -17.01
N GLN A 47 18.41 -13.49 -15.70
CA GLN A 47 18.04 -12.24 -15.05
C GLN A 47 19.31 -11.49 -14.63
N TYR A 48 19.44 -10.27 -15.09
CA TYR A 48 20.53 -9.37 -14.73
C TYR A 48 20.01 -8.21 -13.90
N ARG A 49 20.60 -7.98 -12.72
CA ARG A 49 20.33 -6.81 -11.90
C ARG A 49 21.45 -5.80 -12.06
N GLU A 50 21.11 -4.60 -12.49
CA GLU A 50 22.06 -3.50 -12.53
C GLU A 50 22.57 -3.15 -11.12
N ARG A 51 23.76 -2.55 -11.06
CA ARG A 51 24.35 -2.03 -9.82
C ARG A 51 24.08 -0.54 -9.75
N GLY A 52 23.62 -0.05 -8.60
CA GLY A 52 23.34 1.38 -8.35
C GLY A 52 22.00 1.60 -7.65
N ASP A 53 21.73 2.85 -7.30
CA ASP A 53 20.52 3.24 -6.55
C ASP A 53 19.21 3.04 -7.35
N SER A 54 19.28 3.02 -8.67
CA SER A 54 18.15 2.75 -9.58
C SER A 54 18.29 1.37 -10.25
N ALA A 55 18.66 0.35 -9.50
CA ALA A 55 18.98 -0.98 -10.01
C ALA A 55 17.80 -1.61 -10.76
N ARG A 56 17.82 -1.55 -12.10
CA ARG A 56 16.85 -2.22 -12.97
C ARG A 56 17.10 -3.73 -12.96
N ILE A 57 16.03 -4.49 -13.19
CA ILE A 57 16.08 -5.92 -13.39
C ILE A 57 15.79 -6.18 -14.84
N LEU A 58 16.80 -6.68 -15.57
CA LEU A 58 16.69 -7.00 -16.98
C LEU A 58 16.54 -8.51 -17.17
N LYS A 59 15.56 -8.92 -17.95
CA LYS A 59 15.47 -10.26 -18.52
C LYS A 59 16.29 -10.26 -19.79
N VAL A 60 17.33 -11.09 -19.84
CA VAL A 60 18.26 -11.21 -20.97
C VAL A 60 17.98 -12.53 -21.66
N GLU A 61 17.51 -12.46 -22.89
CA GLU A 61 17.32 -13.62 -23.77
C GLU A 61 18.47 -13.67 -24.79
N ILE A 62 19.06 -14.85 -24.98
CA ILE A 62 20.21 -15.04 -25.82
C ILE A 62 19.89 -16.16 -26.80
N ASP A 63 19.79 -15.83 -28.07
CA ASP A 63 19.51 -16.76 -29.15
C ASP A 63 20.66 -16.81 -30.13
N THR A 64 20.88 -18.02 -30.72
CA THR A 64 21.86 -18.21 -31.79
C THR A 64 21.19 -18.07 -33.14
N VAL A 65 21.60 -17.06 -33.90
CA VAL A 65 21.13 -16.84 -35.26
C VAL A 65 22.20 -17.38 -36.24
N ARG A 66 21.88 -18.47 -36.95
CA ARG A 66 22.73 -19.09 -37.96
C ARG A 66 22.29 -18.68 -39.36
N ARG A 67 23.25 -18.28 -40.18
CA ARG A 67 22.98 -17.95 -41.58
C ARG A 67 23.01 -19.25 -42.40
N PRO A 68 21.99 -19.54 -43.23
CA PRO A 68 22.02 -20.72 -44.09
C PRO A 68 23.30 -20.76 -44.96
N GLY A 69 24.00 -21.87 -44.93
CA GLY A 69 25.23 -22.05 -45.69
C GLY A 69 26.53 -21.52 -45.07
N HIS A 70 26.47 -20.92 -43.87
CA HIS A 70 27.64 -20.42 -43.13
C HIS A 70 27.87 -21.19 -41.82
N LYS A 71 29.13 -21.51 -41.52
CA LYS A 71 29.54 -22.18 -40.27
C LYS A 71 29.53 -21.21 -39.07
N SER A 72 29.57 -19.88 -39.30
CA SER A 72 29.58 -18.85 -38.27
C SER A 72 28.20 -18.21 -38.15
N GLY A 73 27.68 -18.21 -36.94
CA GLY A 73 26.47 -17.47 -36.52
C GLY A 73 26.82 -16.23 -35.73
N PHE A 74 25.79 -15.52 -35.27
CA PHE A 74 25.89 -14.45 -34.26
C PHE A 74 24.87 -14.72 -33.18
N LEU A 75 25.15 -14.19 -31.99
CA LEU A 75 24.21 -14.23 -30.88
C LEU A 75 23.32 -12.97 -30.94
N LEU A 76 22.04 -13.21 -30.90
CA LEU A 76 21.03 -12.13 -30.64
C LEU A 76 20.81 -12.07 -29.15
N VAL A 77 21.11 -10.91 -28.55
CA VAL A 77 20.87 -10.65 -27.13
C VAL A 77 19.75 -9.64 -27.03
N THR A 78 18.63 -10.05 -26.44
CA THR A 78 17.46 -9.21 -26.24
C THR A 78 17.34 -8.87 -24.74
N LEU A 79 17.17 -7.59 -24.43
CA LEU A 79 17.09 -7.07 -23.07
C LEU A 79 15.68 -6.51 -22.83
N PHE A 80 14.99 -7.03 -21.85
CA PHE A 80 13.68 -6.54 -21.40
C PHE A 80 13.80 -6.01 -19.99
N ASP A 81 13.41 -4.76 -19.77
CA ASP A 81 13.25 -4.24 -18.43
C ASP A 81 11.99 -4.85 -17.80
N VAL A 82 12.19 -5.67 -16.78
CA VAL A 82 11.13 -6.36 -16.05
C VAL A 82 11.02 -5.86 -14.62
N SER A 83 11.64 -4.72 -14.30
CA SER A 83 11.70 -4.16 -12.94
C SER A 83 10.31 -3.96 -12.35
N GLU A 84 9.40 -3.33 -13.09
CA GLU A 84 8.03 -3.10 -12.65
C GLU A 84 7.25 -4.41 -12.46
N GLN A 85 7.37 -5.34 -13.42
CA GLN A 85 6.71 -6.64 -13.35
C GLN A 85 7.18 -7.45 -12.13
N MET A 86 8.49 -7.43 -11.88
CA MET A 86 9.09 -8.12 -10.72
C MET A 86 8.70 -7.46 -9.41
N ALA A 87 8.65 -6.12 -9.36
CA ALA A 87 8.18 -5.39 -8.19
C ALA A 87 6.72 -5.72 -7.85
N LEU A 88 5.84 -5.75 -8.86
CA LEU A 88 4.43 -6.13 -8.72
C LEU A 88 4.28 -7.60 -8.27
N ALA A 89 5.04 -8.52 -8.88
CA ALA A 89 5.00 -9.94 -8.51
C ALA A 89 5.48 -10.13 -7.06
N LYS A 90 6.56 -9.47 -6.66
CA LYS A 90 7.05 -9.48 -5.28
C LYS A 90 6.01 -8.91 -4.32
N MET A 91 5.43 -7.76 -4.66
CA MET A 91 4.41 -7.11 -3.82
C MET A 91 3.20 -8.03 -3.58
N ARG A 92 2.78 -8.79 -4.61
CA ARG A 92 1.70 -9.78 -4.48
C ARG A 92 2.10 -10.95 -3.60
N ALA A 93 3.31 -11.48 -3.77
CA ALA A 93 3.82 -12.58 -2.94
C ALA A 93 3.95 -12.15 -1.46
N ASP A 94 4.51 -10.98 -1.19
CA ASP A 94 4.63 -10.41 0.15
C ASP A 94 3.25 -10.16 0.78
N PHE A 95 2.27 -9.72 -0.01
CA PHE A 95 0.88 -9.54 0.45
C PHE A 95 0.26 -10.86 0.92
N VAL A 96 0.35 -11.94 0.13
CA VAL A 96 -0.18 -13.26 0.50
C VAL A 96 0.53 -13.82 1.73
N ALA A 97 1.86 -13.70 1.79
CA ALA A 97 2.64 -14.14 2.94
C ALA A 97 2.25 -13.41 4.23
N ASN A 98 2.16 -12.07 4.18
CA ASN A 98 1.78 -11.25 5.32
C ASN A 98 0.32 -11.52 5.77
N ALA A 99 -0.63 -11.64 4.84
CA ALA A 99 -2.01 -12.00 5.14
C ALA A 99 -2.09 -13.34 5.87
N SER A 100 -1.35 -14.34 5.38
CA SER A 100 -1.27 -15.66 6.00
C SER A 100 -0.70 -15.62 7.43
N HIS A 101 0.33 -14.80 7.65
CA HIS A 101 0.93 -14.62 8.98
C HIS A 101 -0.02 -13.89 9.94
N GLU A 102 -0.68 -12.82 9.50
CA GLU A 102 -1.61 -12.04 10.33
C GLU A 102 -2.91 -12.82 10.65
N LEU A 103 -3.30 -13.82 9.83
CA LEU A 103 -4.40 -14.73 10.13
C LEU A 103 -3.97 -15.89 11.03
N ARG A 104 -2.77 -16.45 10.85
CA ARG A 104 -2.28 -17.60 11.62
C ARG A 104 -2.13 -17.28 13.10
N THR A 105 -1.60 -16.10 13.44
CA THR A 105 -1.37 -15.71 14.84
C THR A 105 -2.64 -15.73 15.70
N PRO A 106 -3.73 -15.02 15.35
CA PRO A 106 -4.97 -15.07 16.13
C PRO A 106 -5.60 -16.47 16.13
N LEU A 107 -5.51 -17.23 15.03
CA LEU A 107 -6.04 -18.58 14.95
C LEU A 107 -5.33 -19.51 15.94
N THR A 108 -4.00 -19.47 16.02
CA THR A 108 -3.23 -20.25 17.00
C THR A 108 -3.61 -19.87 18.44
N SER A 109 -3.82 -18.56 18.70
CA SER A 109 -4.26 -18.09 20.01
C SER A 109 -5.66 -18.61 20.37
N LEU A 110 -6.61 -18.56 19.42
CA LEU A 110 -7.96 -19.10 19.59
C LEU A 110 -7.92 -20.60 19.92
N THR A 111 -7.14 -21.39 19.17
CA THR A 111 -6.98 -22.81 19.40
C THR A 111 -6.44 -23.10 20.82
N GLY A 112 -5.40 -22.38 21.24
CA GLY A 112 -4.83 -22.55 22.59
C GLY A 112 -5.80 -22.20 23.72
N PHE A 113 -6.63 -21.15 23.54
CA PHE A 113 -7.67 -20.82 24.53
C PHE A 113 -8.77 -21.87 24.57
N VAL A 114 -9.19 -22.44 23.43
CA VAL A 114 -10.16 -23.56 23.40
C VAL A 114 -9.59 -24.77 24.13
N GLU A 115 -8.34 -25.16 23.88
CA GLU A 115 -7.67 -26.27 24.58
C GLU A 115 -7.59 -26.02 26.08
N THR A 116 -7.31 -24.77 26.50
CA THR A 116 -7.26 -24.37 27.93
C THR A 116 -8.65 -24.50 28.57
N LEU A 117 -9.72 -24.07 27.89
CA LEU A 117 -11.10 -24.19 28.37
C LEU A 117 -11.61 -25.62 28.43
N LEU A 118 -11.14 -26.46 27.51
CA LEU A 118 -11.49 -27.89 27.52
C LEU A 118 -10.71 -28.69 28.58
N GLY A 119 -9.62 -28.16 29.10
CA GLY A 119 -8.73 -28.79 30.05
C GLY A 119 -8.57 -28.03 31.38
N PRO A 120 -7.44 -27.33 31.60
CA PRO A 120 -7.11 -26.75 32.92
C PRO A 120 -8.10 -25.71 33.47
N ALA A 121 -8.78 -24.95 32.59
CA ALA A 121 -9.73 -23.89 33.01
C ALA A 121 -11.21 -24.34 32.93
N ARG A 122 -11.47 -25.63 32.77
CA ARG A 122 -12.84 -26.15 32.58
C ARG A 122 -13.79 -25.82 33.73
N ASP A 123 -13.29 -25.90 34.96
CA ASP A 123 -14.06 -25.70 36.17
C ASP A 123 -13.83 -24.35 36.84
N ASP A 124 -13.19 -23.41 36.12
CA ASP A 124 -12.93 -22.03 36.55
C ASP A 124 -13.79 -21.05 35.73
N PRO A 125 -14.94 -20.56 36.28
CA PRO A 125 -15.86 -19.68 35.57
C PRO A 125 -15.24 -18.31 35.24
N GLU A 126 -14.37 -17.77 36.11
CA GLU A 126 -13.76 -16.43 35.92
C GLU A 126 -12.71 -16.48 34.80
N ALA A 127 -11.85 -17.50 34.82
CA ALA A 127 -10.89 -17.74 33.76
C ALA A 127 -11.61 -17.99 32.43
N SER A 128 -12.69 -18.78 32.43
CA SER A 128 -13.49 -19.08 31.25
C SER A 128 -14.10 -17.83 30.63
N GLU A 129 -14.68 -16.93 31.41
CA GLU A 129 -15.24 -15.68 30.92
C GLU A 129 -14.15 -14.80 30.31
N ASN A 130 -12.98 -14.68 30.94
CA ASN A 130 -11.86 -13.91 30.44
C ASN A 130 -11.33 -14.47 29.11
N PHE A 131 -11.16 -15.78 29.00
CA PHE A 131 -10.70 -16.42 27.74
C PHE A 131 -11.73 -16.21 26.62
N LEU A 132 -13.03 -16.36 26.89
CA LEU A 132 -14.08 -16.12 25.90
C LEU A 132 -14.08 -14.68 25.39
N LYS A 133 -13.88 -13.67 26.28
CA LYS A 133 -13.74 -12.26 25.87
C LYS A 133 -12.52 -12.05 24.95
N ILE A 134 -11.38 -12.65 25.29
CA ILE A 134 -10.18 -12.55 24.46
C ILE A 134 -10.42 -13.22 23.10
N MET A 135 -11.04 -14.40 23.09
CA MET A 135 -11.37 -15.13 21.86
C MET A 135 -12.31 -14.33 20.96
N LEU A 136 -13.34 -13.69 21.53
CA LEU A 136 -14.25 -12.82 20.79
C LEU A 136 -13.48 -11.66 20.12
N GLY A 137 -12.58 -11.00 20.85
CA GLY A 137 -11.75 -9.92 20.32
C GLY A 137 -10.82 -10.40 19.18
N GLN A 138 -10.27 -11.64 19.28
CA GLN A 138 -9.45 -12.20 18.20
C GLN A 138 -10.30 -12.54 16.97
N ALA A 139 -11.50 -13.08 17.14
CA ALA A 139 -12.42 -13.38 16.04
C ALA A 139 -12.86 -12.10 15.31
N GLU A 140 -13.20 -11.04 16.02
CA GLU A 140 -13.55 -9.74 15.44
C GLU A 140 -12.39 -9.09 14.69
N ARG A 141 -11.17 -9.26 15.21
CA ARG A 141 -9.96 -8.82 14.51
C ARG A 141 -9.75 -9.59 13.21
N MET A 142 -9.92 -10.92 13.22
CA MET A 142 -9.82 -11.73 12.00
C MET A 142 -10.87 -11.31 10.97
N ARG A 143 -12.12 -11.08 11.40
CA ARG A 143 -13.17 -10.60 10.50
C ARG A 143 -12.78 -9.29 9.84
N ARG A 144 -12.35 -8.28 10.61
CA ARG A 144 -11.88 -7.00 10.04
C ARG A 144 -10.73 -7.18 9.06
N LEU A 145 -9.77 -8.07 9.35
CA LEU A 145 -8.66 -8.34 8.45
C LEU A 145 -9.14 -8.94 7.12
N ILE A 146 -10.09 -9.86 7.16
CA ILE A 146 -10.69 -10.48 5.97
C ILE A 146 -11.45 -9.42 5.14
N ASP A 147 -12.25 -8.59 5.80
CA ASP A 147 -13.00 -7.50 5.15
C ASP A 147 -12.06 -6.50 4.47
N ASP A 148 -10.97 -6.11 5.13
CA ASP A 148 -9.91 -5.25 4.58
C ASP A 148 -9.23 -5.88 3.34
N LEU A 149 -8.91 -7.18 3.40
CA LEU A 149 -8.30 -7.93 2.29
C LEU A 149 -9.24 -7.99 1.08
N LEU A 150 -10.52 -8.26 1.30
CA LEU A 150 -11.53 -8.31 0.24
C LEU A 150 -11.77 -6.92 -0.35
N SER A 151 -11.84 -5.87 0.48
CA SER A 151 -11.97 -4.48 0.02
C SER A 151 -10.77 -4.09 -0.85
N LEU A 152 -9.55 -4.34 -0.38
CA LEU A 152 -8.33 -4.04 -1.14
C LEU A 152 -8.28 -4.79 -2.48
N SER A 153 -8.64 -6.08 -2.49
CA SER A 153 -8.71 -6.88 -3.72
C SER A 153 -9.71 -6.32 -4.74
N ARG A 154 -10.90 -5.87 -4.28
CA ARG A 154 -11.91 -5.24 -5.15
C ARG A 154 -11.42 -3.91 -5.72
N LEU A 155 -10.75 -3.09 -4.89
CA LEU A 155 -10.18 -1.81 -5.31
C LEU A 155 -9.08 -1.98 -6.36
N GLU A 156 -8.22 -3.00 -6.22
CA GLU A 156 -7.18 -3.30 -7.21
C GLU A 156 -7.77 -3.71 -8.57
N MET A 157 -8.83 -4.51 -8.56
CA MET A 157 -9.52 -4.89 -9.81
C MET A 157 -10.19 -3.69 -10.50
N ARG A 158 -10.60 -2.67 -9.75
CA ARG A 158 -11.27 -1.46 -10.25
C ARG A 158 -10.35 -0.26 -10.41
N ALA A 159 -9.05 -0.39 -10.19
CA ALA A 159 -8.09 0.72 -10.15
C ALA A 159 -8.11 1.63 -11.40
N HIS A 160 -8.49 1.09 -12.58
CA HIS A 160 -8.58 1.83 -13.83
C HIS A 160 -9.95 2.48 -14.09
N HIS A 161 -10.95 2.26 -13.24
CA HIS A 161 -12.29 2.82 -13.40
C HIS A 161 -12.50 3.95 -12.39
N GLN A 162 -12.40 5.18 -12.84
CA GLN A 162 -12.64 6.34 -11.99
C GLN A 162 -14.13 6.48 -11.69
N PRO A 163 -14.51 6.88 -10.46
CA PRO A 163 -15.88 7.26 -10.18
C PRO A 163 -16.23 8.53 -10.97
N THR A 164 -17.42 8.53 -11.58
CA THR A 164 -17.94 9.66 -12.38
C THR A 164 -19.05 10.41 -11.65
N ASP A 165 -19.58 9.83 -10.58
CA ASP A 165 -20.66 10.43 -9.83
C ASP A 165 -20.16 11.66 -9.06
N ILE A 166 -21.05 12.61 -8.87
CA ILE A 166 -20.77 13.83 -8.11
C ILE A 166 -21.49 13.69 -6.78
N ILE A 167 -20.72 13.71 -5.70
CA ILE A 167 -21.26 13.60 -4.36
C ILE A 167 -21.00 14.87 -3.55
N ASP A 168 -21.87 15.14 -2.57
CA ASP A 168 -21.61 16.10 -1.51
C ASP A 168 -20.85 15.38 -0.38
N ILE A 169 -19.62 15.82 -0.10
CA ILE A 169 -18.76 15.18 0.90
C ILE A 169 -19.17 15.51 2.34
N VAL A 170 -19.93 16.60 2.57
CA VAL A 170 -20.30 17.05 3.92
C VAL A 170 -21.23 16.04 4.63
N PRO A 171 -22.29 15.52 3.99
CA PRO A 171 -23.11 14.45 4.57
C PRO A 171 -22.31 13.17 4.89
N VAL A 172 -21.35 12.80 4.04
CA VAL A 172 -20.50 11.62 4.27
C VAL A 172 -19.67 11.80 5.55
N LEU A 173 -19.01 12.95 5.71
CA LEU A 173 -18.24 13.25 6.92
C LEU A 173 -19.11 13.27 8.17
N ARG A 174 -20.31 13.86 8.08
CA ARG A 174 -21.26 13.92 9.21
C ARG A 174 -21.67 12.51 9.64
N LEU A 175 -22.04 11.65 8.68
CA LEU A 175 -22.41 10.27 8.94
C LEU A 175 -21.29 9.51 9.65
N VAL A 176 -20.05 9.63 9.18
CA VAL A 176 -18.90 8.96 9.80
C VAL A 176 -18.62 9.48 11.20
N CYS A 177 -18.71 10.81 11.43
CA CYS A 177 -18.54 11.40 12.74
C CYS A 177 -19.60 10.90 13.74
N GLU A 178 -20.85 10.83 13.30
CA GLU A 178 -21.97 10.32 14.11
C GLU A 178 -21.80 8.83 14.44
N ALA A 179 -21.42 8.01 13.46
CA ALA A 179 -21.18 6.57 13.64
C ALA A 179 -20.02 6.30 14.63
N LEU A 180 -18.97 7.11 14.61
CA LEU A 180 -17.80 6.93 15.47
C LEU A 180 -17.87 7.69 16.82
N ALA A 181 -18.89 8.52 17.03
CA ALA A 181 -19.07 9.26 18.29
C ALA A 181 -19.17 8.36 19.55
N PRO A 182 -19.82 7.18 19.53
CA PRO A 182 -19.79 6.25 20.66
C PRO A 182 -18.37 5.78 21.00
N VAL A 183 -17.61 5.36 19.98
CA VAL A 183 -16.23 4.88 20.12
C VAL A 183 -15.31 6.00 20.64
N ALA A 184 -15.50 7.23 20.17
CA ALA A 184 -14.76 8.39 20.67
C ALA A 184 -15.02 8.62 22.15
N ARG A 185 -16.29 8.57 22.59
CA ARG A 185 -16.67 8.73 24.00
C ARG A 185 -16.08 7.65 24.91
N GLU A 186 -16.10 6.39 24.47
CA GLU A 186 -15.48 5.27 25.20
C GLU A 186 -13.96 5.45 25.37
N ASN A 187 -13.31 6.08 24.39
CA ASN A 187 -11.88 6.39 24.45
C ASN A 187 -11.56 7.71 25.15
N GLY A 188 -12.56 8.47 25.58
CA GLY A 188 -12.39 9.79 26.21
C GLY A 188 -11.90 10.85 25.22
N ILE A 189 -12.25 10.73 23.92
CA ILE A 189 -11.85 11.64 22.85
C ILE A 189 -13.07 12.47 22.41
N VAL A 190 -12.89 13.78 22.27
CA VAL A 190 -13.89 14.68 21.69
C VAL A 190 -13.60 14.85 20.20
N ILE A 191 -14.58 14.52 19.35
CA ILE A 191 -14.52 14.82 17.91
C ILE A 191 -15.05 16.24 17.71
N ASN A 192 -14.19 17.14 17.22
CA ASN A 192 -14.58 18.48 16.80
C ASN A 192 -14.61 18.50 15.28
N ALA A 193 -15.80 18.57 14.69
CA ALA A 193 -15.97 18.60 13.24
C ALA A 193 -16.46 20.00 12.83
N ASP A 194 -15.57 20.77 12.18
CA ASP A 194 -15.90 22.04 11.55
C ASP A 194 -16.35 21.79 10.10
N LEU A 195 -17.62 21.46 9.95
CA LEU A 195 -18.24 21.12 8.68
C LEU A 195 -19.06 22.31 8.15
N PRO A 196 -18.84 22.77 6.91
CA PRO A 196 -19.59 23.86 6.33
C PRO A 196 -21.07 23.47 6.10
N GLU A 197 -21.95 24.43 6.15
CA GLU A 197 -23.36 24.24 5.80
C GLU A 197 -23.58 24.11 4.30
N GLN A 198 -22.70 24.71 3.49
CA GLN A 198 -22.78 24.68 2.04
C GLN A 198 -22.27 23.34 1.50
N PRO A 199 -22.94 22.76 0.48
CA PRO A 199 -22.50 21.53 -0.13
C PRO A 199 -21.12 21.68 -0.79
N LEU A 200 -20.27 20.66 -0.61
CA LEU A 200 -18.96 20.56 -1.25
C LEU A 200 -18.97 19.38 -2.20
N ARG A 201 -19.04 19.69 -3.48
CA ARG A 201 -19.19 18.68 -4.54
C ARG A 201 -17.84 18.20 -5.05
N VAL A 202 -17.63 16.91 -4.94
CA VAL A 202 -16.42 16.23 -5.43
C VAL A 202 -16.82 15.04 -6.31
N PRO A 203 -16.00 14.67 -7.32
CA PRO A 203 -16.22 13.43 -8.04
C PRO A 203 -15.89 12.27 -7.12
N GLY A 204 -16.80 11.29 -6.99
CA GLY A 204 -16.53 10.19 -6.09
C GLY A 204 -17.64 9.16 -5.94
N ASP A 205 -17.29 8.06 -5.30
CA ASP A 205 -18.18 7.01 -4.83
C ASP A 205 -18.38 7.21 -3.31
N ALA A 206 -19.64 7.37 -2.89
CA ALA A 206 -19.96 7.71 -1.50
C ALA A 206 -19.52 6.61 -0.51
N ASP A 207 -19.65 5.35 -0.86
CA ASP A 207 -19.28 4.22 0.00
C ASP A 207 -17.75 4.15 0.17
N GLU A 208 -17.01 4.34 -0.93
CA GLU A 208 -15.55 4.35 -0.88
C GLU A 208 -15.02 5.55 -0.09
N LEU A 209 -15.61 6.74 -0.25
CA LEU A 209 -15.20 7.92 0.53
C LEU A 209 -15.62 7.81 2.00
N THR A 210 -16.75 7.17 2.30
CA THR A 210 -17.10 6.79 3.68
C THR A 210 -16.00 5.92 4.28
N GLN A 211 -15.55 4.88 3.57
CA GLN A 211 -14.46 4.01 4.02
C GLN A 211 -13.13 4.77 4.22
N VAL A 212 -12.84 5.78 3.40
CA VAL A 212 -11.65 6.65 3.59
C VAL A 212 -11.72 7.35 4.93
N PHE A 213 -12.82 8.06 5.21
CA PHE A 213 -12.92 8.86 6.43
C PHE A 213 -13.12 8.01 7.69
N GLU A 214 -13.81 6.87 7.60
CA GLU A 214 -13.82 5.87 8.68
C GLU A 214 -12.41 5.45 9.06
N ASN A 215 -11.59 5.04 8.10
CA ASN A 215 -10.21 4.63 8.35
C ASN A 215 -9.36 5.76 8.97
N LEU A 216 -9.48 7.00 8.48
CA LEU A 216 -8.70 8.12 8.98
C LEU A 216 -9.14 8.53 10.39
N ILE A 217 -10.45 8.62 10.64
CA ILE A 217 -11.00 8.99 11.94
C ILE A 217 -10.75 7.89 12.98
N GLU A 218 -10.97 6.60 12.63
CA GLU A 218 -10.63 5.50 13.51
C GLU A 218 -9.13 5.46 13.87
N ASN A 219 -8.24 5.75 12.93
CA ASN A 219 -6.81 5.85 13.22
C ASN A 219 -6.56 7.00 14.23
N GLY A 220 -7.19 8.16 14.04
CA GLY A 220 -7.12 9.26 14.99
C GLY A 220 -7.62 8.88 16.39
N LEU A 221 -8.72 8.14 16.49
CA LEU A 221 -9.24 7.65 17.76
C LEU A 221 -8.34 6.60 18.42
N LYS A 222 -7.73 5.71 17.64
CA LYS A 222 -6.83 4.64 18.12
C LYS A 222 -5.50 5.17 18.63
N TYR A 223 -4.92 6.13 17.93
CA TYR A 223 -3.56 6.61 18.19
C TYR A 223 -3.52 7.98 18.87
N GLY A 224 -4.58 8.78 18.74
CA GLY A 224 -4.70 10.12 19.32
C GLY A 224 -5.23 10.16 20.76
N LYS A 225 -5.45 9.01 21.43
CA LYS A 225 -6.08 8.92 22.76
C LYS A 225 -5.42 9.81 23.82
N SER A 226 -4.10 9.95 23.80
CA SER A 226 -3.37 10.80 24.76
C SER A 226 -3.66 12.30 24.60
N GLY A 227 -4.16 12.73 23.44
CA GLY A 227 -4.49 14.13 23.16
C GLY A 227 -5.93 14.53 23.53
N GLY A 228 -6.82 13.57 23.79
CA GLY A 228 -8.19 13.81 24.26
C GLY A 228 -9.14 14.43 23.23
N LYS A 229 -8.66 14.75 22.02
CA LYS A 229 -9.47 15.33 20.96
C LYS A 229 -9.01 14.93 19.56
N LEU A 230 -9.94 15.01 18.61
CA LEU A 230 -9.74 14.81 17.19
C LEU A 230 -10.43 15.96 16.45
N ASP A 231 -9.69 16.73 15.67
CA ASP A 231 -10.25 17.84 14.90
C ASP A 231 -10.42 17.41 13.43
N ILE A 232 -11.56 17.74 12.83
CA ILE A 232 -11.88 17.50 11.43
C ILE A 232 -12.22 18.85 10.81
N ASP A 233 -11.31 19.34 9.96
CA ASP A 233 -11.42 20.65 9.32
C ASP A 233 -11.68 20.48 7.83
N VAL A 234 -12.66 21.21 7.28
CA VAL A 234 -13.01 21.18 5.87
C VAL A 234 -12.88 22.58 5.27
N HIS A 235 -11.98 22.74 4.31
CA HIS A 235 -11.70 24.06 3.74
C HIS A 235 -11.69 24.01 2.20
N ARG A 236 -12.30 25.05 1.60
CA ARG A 236 -12.04 25.38 0.19
C ARG A 236 -10.70 26.08 0.09
N ARG A 237 -9.89 25.66 -0.87
CA ARG A 237 -8.59 26.29 -1.18
C ARG A 237 -8.42 26.43 -2.69
N THR A 238 -7.42 27.15 -3.11
CA THR A 238 -6.97 27.19 -4.49
C THR A 238 -5.60 26.55 -4.58
N ALA A 239 -5.46 25.50 -5.38
CA ALA A 239 -4.20 24.84 -5.66
C ALA A 239 -3.92 24.91 -7.16
N ALA A 240 -2.73 25.39 -7.55
CA ALA A 240 -2.36 25.60 -8.96
C ALA A 240 -3.40 26.39 -9.80
N GLY A 241 -4.15 27.31 -9.17
CA GLY A 241 -5.19 28.10 -9.83
C GLY A 241 -6.56 27.42 -9.94
N LEU A 242 -6.70 26.20 -9.46
CA LEU A 242 -7.95 25.43 -9.46
C LEU A 242 -8.57 25.36 -8.05
N PRO A 243 -9.90 25.40 -7.95
CA PRO A 243 -10.58 25.21 -6.66
C PRO A 243 -10.44 23.77 -6.19
N VAL A 244 -10.06 23.60 -4.93
CA VAL A 244 -9.92 22.29 -4.28
C VAL A 244 -10.63 22.27 -2.94
N VAL A 245 -11.12 21.09 -2.56
CA VAL A 245 -11.63 20.81 -1.21
C VAL A 245 -10.55 20.06 -0.44
N ALA A 246 -10.10 20.64 0.66
CA ALA A 246 -9.14 20.01 1.57
C ALA A 246 -9.84 19.60 2.87
N ILE A 247 -9.75 18.32 3.23
CA ILE A 247 -10.31 17.75 4.44
C ILE A 247 -9.14 17.26 5.28
N ALA A 248 -8.99 17.79 6.50
CA ALA A 248 -7.92 17.45 7.42
C ALA A 248 -8.48 16.74 8.64
N VAL A 249 -7.96 15.56 8.95
CA VAL A 249 -8.21 14.82 10.19
C VAL A 249 -6.96 14.90 11.03
N ARG A 250 -7.05 15.60 12.19
CA ARG A 250 -5.91 15.87 13.06
C ARG A 250 -6.10 15.22 14.42
N ASP A 251 -5.17 14.34 14.79
CA ASP A 251 -5.02 13.81 16.12
C ASP A 251 -3.95 14.59 16.93
N TYR A 252 -4.01 14.47 18.24
CA TYR A 252 -3.06 15.06 19.18
C TYR A 252 -2.36 13.99 20.01
N GLY A 253 -2.07 12.87 19.33
CA GLY A 253 -1.36 11.73 19.89
C GLY A 253 0.16 11.94 19.98
N PRO A 254 0.92 10.85 20.12
CA PRO A 254 2.38 10.90 20.25
C PRO A 254 3.09 11.37 18.99
N GLY A 255 2.39 11.48 17.85
CA GLY A 255 2.98 11.77 16.56
C GLY A 255 3.77 10.60 15.99
N ILE A 256 4.30 10.79 14.79
CA ILE A 256 4.99 9.79 13.99
C ILE A 256 6.34 10.36 13.56
N ALA A 257 7.43 9.58 13.69
CA ALA A 257 8.74 9.99 13.22
C ALA A 257 8.77 10.10 11.69
N GLU A 258 9.55 11.06 11.18
CA GLU A 258 9.60 11.41 9.76
C GLU A 258 9.98 10.22 8.85
N GLU A 259 10.89 9.36 9.33
CA GLU A 259 11.32 8.15 8.61
C GLU A 259 10.20 7.15 8.32
N HIS A 260 9.10 7.17 9.10
CA HIS A 260 7.96 6.29 8.92
C HIS A 260 6.89 6.85 7.97
N LEU A 261 6.84 8.20 7.77
CA LEU A 261 5.77 8.84 7.01
C LEU A 261 5.60 8.30 5.58
N PRO A 262 6.68 8.09 4.79
CA PRO A 262 6.55 7.56 3.44
C PRO A 262 6.00 6.13 3.37
N ARG A 263 6.17 5.38 4.46
CA ARG A 263 5.83 3.97 4.55
C ARG A 263 4.44 3.69 5.13
N LEU A 264 3.78 4.67 5.72
CA LEU A 264 2.48 4.50 6.40
C LEU A 264 1.38 3.92 5.49
N THR A 265 1.49 4.13 4.18
CA THR A 265 0.55 3.61 3.19
C THR A 265 0.98 2.27 2.57
N GLU A 266 2.11 1.69 3.01
CA GLU A 266 2.49 0.33 2.63
C GLU A 266 1.57 -0.68 3.32
N ARG A 267 1.26 -1.78 2.64
CA ARG A 267 0.40 -2.85 3.18
C ARG A 267 1.06 -3.52 4.38
N PHE A 268 0.30 -3.72 5.45
CA PHE A 268 0.76 -4.33 6.72
C PHE A 268 1.84 -3.53 7.47
N TYR A 269 2.16 -2.32 7.00
CA TYR A 269 3.14 -1.50 7.70
C TYR A 269 2.58 -0.95 9.00
N ARG A 270 3.40 -0.98 10.05
CA ARG A 270 3.09 -0.46 11.39
C ARG A 270 4.35 0.10 12.03
N VAL A 271 4.27 1.30 12.59
CA VAL A 271 5.39 1.93 13.30
C VAL A 271 5.77 1.11 14.54
N ASN A 272 4.77 0.62 15.28
CA ASN A 272 4.96 -0.27 16.42
C ASN A 272 3.99 -1.45 16.31
N VAL A 273 4.53 -2.64 16.05
CA VAL A 273 3.75 -3.86 15.80
C VAL A 273 2.98 -4.30 17.04
N ALA A 274 3.61 -4.26 18.23
CA ALA A 274 2.99 -4.70 19.48
C ALA A 274 1.80 -3.80 19.86
N SER A 275 2.02 -2.49 19.98
CA SER A 275 0.96 -1.53 20.30
C SER A 275 -0.17 -1.49 19.27
N SER A 276 0.14 -1.66 17.97
CA SER A 276 -0.89 -1.72 16.93
C SER A 276 -1.72 -3.00 17.00
N ARG A 277 -1.13 -4.13 17.42
CA ARG A 277 -1.86 -5.39 17.62
C ARG A 277 -2.84 -5.29 18.77
N GLU A 278 -2.43 -4.72 19.89
CA GLU A 278 -3.30 -4.50 21.05
C GLU A 278 -4.49 -3.59 20.70
N LYS A 279 -4.27 -2.58 19.86
CA LYS A 279 -5.32 -1.66 19.38
C LYS A 279 -6.12 -2.21 18.18
N GLY A 280 -5.94 -3.48 17.82
CA GLY A 280 -6.69 -4.16 16.76
C GLY A 280 -6.41 -3.65 15.34
N GLY A 281 -5.28 -2.98 15.11
CA GLY A 281 -4.90 -2.51 13.76
C GLY A 281 -4.55 -3.66 12.84
N THR A 282 -4.99 -3.62 11.58
CA THR A 282 -4.65 -4.60 10.52
C THR A 282 -3.40 -4.21 9.75
N GLY A 283 -3.09 -2.91 9.68
CA GLY A 283 -2.04 -2.35 8.84
C GLY A 283 -2.45 -2.23 7.37
N LEU A 284 -3.75 -2.38 7.06
CA LEU A 284 -4.30 -2.25 5.72
C LEU A 284 -5.10 -0.96 5.52
N GLY A 285 -5.64 -0.35 6.57
CA GLY A 285 -6.54 0.80 6.47
C GLY A 285 -5.95 1.96 5.65
N LEU A 286 -4.71 2.40 5.93
CA LEU A 286 -4.07 3.49 5.15
C LEU A 286 -3.68 3.07 3.72
N ALA A 287 -3.42 1.79 3.47
CA ALA A 287 -3.23 1.27 2.12
C ALA A 287 -4.56 1.31 1.34
N ILE A 288 -5.68 0.95 1.97
CA ILE A 288 -7.03 1.07 1.39
C ILE A 288 -7.33 2.54 1.07
N VAL A 289 -7.10 3.46 2.03
CA VAL A 289 -7.25 4.91 1.82
C VAL A 289 -6.49 5.36 0.57
N LYS A 290 -5.20 5.00 0.47
CA LYS A 290 -4.37 5.37 -0.70
C LYS A 290 -4.94 4.83 -2.00
N HIS A 291 -5.40 3.57 -2.05
CA HIS A 291 -5.98 2.98 -3.26
C HIS A 291 -7.28 3.68 -3.68
N ILE A 292 -8.17 3.98 -2.73
CA ILE A 292 -9.40 4.72 -2.99
C ILE A 292 -9.06 6.12 -3.51
N LEU A 293 -8.20 6.86 -2.83
CA LEU A 293 -7.84 8.22 -3.22
C LEU A 293 -7.16 8.30 -4.59
N ASN A 294 -6.28 7.34 -4.90
CA ASN A 294 -5.68 7.24 -6.24
C ASN A 294 -6.76 7.05 -7.33
N ARG A 295 -7.76 6.19 -7.08
CA ARG A 295 -8.88 5.97 -7.99
C ARG A 295 -9.74 7.24 -8.18
N HIS A 296 -9.85 8.05 -7.13
CA HIS A 296 -10.58 9.33 -7.11
C HIS A 296 -9.74 10.51 -7.61
N ARG A 297 -8.48 10.30 -8.03
CA ARG A 297 -7.49 11.36 -8.33
C ARG A 297 -7.32 12.38 -7.21
N ALA A 298 -7.59 11.97 -5.98
CA ALA A 298 -7.38 12.79 -4.81
C ALA A 298 -5.97 12.60 -4.24
N GLU A 299 -5.41 13.66 -3.68
CA GLU A 299 -4.10 13.63 -3.04
C GLU A 299 -4.26 13.41 -1.54
N MET A 300 -3.39 12.56 -0.97
CA MET A 300 -3.25 12.44 0.48
C MET A 300 -1.92 13.01 0.95
N LYS A 301 -1.99 13.94 1.90
CA LYS A 301 -0.81 14.52 2.54
C LYS A 301 -0.80 14.18 4.03
N ILE A 302 0.32 13.67 4.50
CA ILE A 302 0.51 13.32 5.92
C ILE A 302 1.57 14.25 6.50
N THR A 303 1.23 14.92 7.59
CA THR A 303 2.18 15.72 8.38
C THR A 303 2.11 15.27 9.83
N SER A 304 3.26 15.05 10.46
CA SER A 304 3.32 14.64 11.85
C SER A 304 4.58 15.17 12.53
N LYS A 305 4.47 15.37 13.84
CA LYS A 305 5.59 15.75 14.68
C LYS A 305 5.48 15.01 16.01
N LEU A 306 6.58 14.36 16.41
CA LEU A 306 6.65 13.65 17.70
C LEU A 306 6.27 14.57 18.86
N GLY A 307 5.40 14.08 19.75
CA GLY A 307 4.88 14.79 20.90
C GLY A 307 3.80 15.84 20.59
N VAL A 308 3.41 16.02 19.32
CA VAL A 308 2.40 17.02 18.91
C VAL A 308 1.16 16.38 18.32
N GLY A 309 1.31 15.30 17.56
CA GLY A 309 0.24 14.59 16.85
C GLY A 309 0.46 14.49 15.36
N SER A 310 -0.57 14.02 14.64
CA SER A 310 -0.54 13.82 13.19
C SER A 310 -1.75 14.45 12.51
N THR A 311 -1.57 14.85 11.26
CA THR A 311 -2.64 15.38 10.41
C THR A 311 -2.63 14.63 9.08
N PHE A 312 -3.75 14.04 8.76
CA PHE A 312 -4.02 13.38 7.48
C PHE A 312 -4.94 14.28 6.66
N SER A 313 -4.44 14.83 5.57
CA SER A 313 -5.20 15.74 4.71
C SER A 313 -5.51 15.06 3.38
N VAL A 314 -6.78 15.08 2.99
CA VAL A 314 -7.26 14.61 1.70
C VAL A 314 -7.67 15.82 0.86
N ILE A 315 -7.20 15.89 -0.37
CA ILE A 315 -7.41 17.01 -1.27
C ILE A 315 -8.09 16.50 -2.53
N PHE A 316 -9.28 17.03 -2.84
CA PHE A 316 -10.06 16.75 -4.03
C PHE A 316 -10.11 17.97 -4.94
N ASP A 317 -10.17 17.74 -6.25
CA ASP A 317 -10.59 18.79 -7.18
C ASP A 317 -12.07 19.14 -6.92
N GLU A 318 -12.39 20.41 -6.71
CA GLU A 318 -13.77 20.85 -6.50
C GLU A 318 -14.48 21.03 -7.83
N LEU A 319 -15.65 20.41 -7.98
CA LEU A 319 -16.52 20.67 -9.12
C LEU A 319 -17.38 21.92 -8.84
N VAL A 320 -16.91 23.05 -9.32
CA VAL A 320 -17.72 24.28 -9.30
C VAL A 320 -18.78 24.14 -10.37
N THR A 321 -20.03 23.95 -9.94
CA THR A 321 -21.17 24.05 -10.88
C THR A 321 -21.23 25.50 -11.34
N ALA A 322 -20.93 25.77 -12.61
CA ALA A 322 -21.27 27.07 -13.20
C ALA A 322 -22.79 27.28 -13.01
N ILE A 323 -23.14 28.34 -12.31
CA ILE A 323 -24.53 28.81 -12.10
C ILE A 323 -25.09 29.32 -13.43
#